data_e55cda14484ad35671800a81f4931c97
#
_entry.id   e55cda14484ad35671800a81f4931c97
#
_cell.length_a   1.000
_cell.length_b   1.000
_cell.length_c   1.000
_cell.angle_alpha   90.00
_cell.angle_beta   90.00
_cell.angle_gamma   90.00
#
_symmetry.space_group_name_H-M   'P 1'
#
loop_
_entity.id
_entity.type
_entity.pdbx_description
1 polymer ?
#
loop_
_entity_poly.entity_id
_entity_poly.type
_entity_poly.pdbx_seq_one_letter_code
_entity_poly.pdbx_strand_id
1 'polypeptide(L)'
;MALVKKHIPQDVEELESYTTLEDAIDAFNNLNDEENRDYLIDEIMNFHGGSDFLIEYIASGAASTNAATKIASAISSMEADEAPIEKIMELLKLEDAYIRNLGISMLRDFGGSIKYYIVKFLIGDDRDLRIFAINVLGDVDFAESRDMLVELLESEQDINVAMTAVDYMGEIGEEEDIPLLESLKERFNGEIYVEFAVDGAVSLIKG
;
A
#
# COMPACT_ATOMS: atom_id res chain seq x y z
N MET A 1 35.13 -30.10 -16.18
CA MET A 1 34.23 -29.27 -15.37
C MET A 1 35.10 -28.57 -14.32
N ALA A 2 35.38 -27.30 -14.50
CA ALA A 2 36.16 -26.52 -13.55
C ALA A 2 35.21 -25.92 -12.51
N LEU A 3 35.40 -26.29 -11.25
CA LEU A 3 34.72 -25.68 -10.12
C LEU A 3 35.19 -24.23 -9.98
N VAL A 4 34.32 -23.27 -10.28
CA VAL A 4 34.56 -21.86 -9.96
C VAL A 4 34.50 -21.74 -8.43
N LYS A 5 35.65 -21.60 -7.80
CA LYS A 5 35.72 -21.22 -6.38
C LYS A 5 35.13 -19.82 -6.26
N LYS A 6 33.97 -19.68 -5.60
CA LYS A 6 33.50 -18.38 -5.10
C LYS A 6 34.59 -17.80 -4.21
N HIS A 7 35.10 -16.66 -4.59
CA HIS A 7 36.02 -15.88 -3.77
C HIS A 7 35.20 -15.30 -2.61
N ILE A 8 35.36 -15.88 -1.43
CA ILE A 8 34.83 -15.31 -0.17
C ILE A 8 35.89 -14.28 0.22
N PRO A 9 35.53 -12.98 0.37
CA PRO A 9 36.46 -11.99 0.87
C PRO A 9 36.93 -12.39 2.27
N GLN A 10 38.24 -12.31 2.53
CA GLN A 10 38.86 -12.75 3.77
C GLN A 10 38.79 -11.73 4.92
N ASP A 11 38.06 -10.63 4.75
CA ASP A 11 37.83 -9.60 5.76
C ASP A 11 36.30 -9.44 6.00
N VAL A 12 35.65 -10.51 6.40
CA VAL A 12 34.39 -10.37 7.13
C VAL A 12 34.80 -10.03 8.57
N GLU A 13 34.94 -8.74 8.92
CA GLU A 13 34.79 -8.28 10.28
C GLU A 13 33.51 -8.97 10.80
N GLU A 14 33.59 -9.63 11.97
CA GLU A 14 32.43 -10.24 12.62
C GLU A 14 31.33 -9.15 12.64
N LEU A 15 30.27 -9.35 11.85
CA LEU A 15 29.18 -8.41 11.76
C LEU A 15 28.61 -8.32 13.17
N GLU A 16 28.78 -7.16 13.81
CA GLU A 16 28.35 -6.92 15.18
C GLU A 16 26.83 -7.12 15.26
N SER A 17 26.37 -8.07 16.06
CA SER A 17 24.94 -8.18 16.38
C SER A 17 24.56 -7.06 17.33
N TYR A 18 23.59 -6.24 16.95
CA TYR A 18 23.10 -5.14 17.78
C TYR A 18 22.18 -5.67 18.87
N THR A 19 22.22 -5.04 20.03
CA THR A 19 21.39 -5.44 21.17
C THR A 19 20.12 -4.61 21.31
N THR A 20 20.10 -3.42 20.69
CA THR A 20 18.94 -2.52 20.66
C THR A 20 18.68 -2.00 19.27
N LEU A 21 17.42 -1.64 19.00
CA LEU A 21 17.03 -0.99 17.75
C LEU A 21 17.78 0.36 17.57
N GLU A 22 17.99 1.12 18.64
CA GLU A 22 18.66 2.42 18.59
C GLU A 22 20.11 2.28 18.10
N ASP A 23 20.86 1.30 18.64
CA ASP A 23 22.23 1.03 18.20
C ASP A 23 22.29 0.61 16.72
N ALA A 24 21.33 -0.21 16.28
CA ALA A 24 21.25 -0.65 14.88
C ALA A 24 20.91 0.52 13.93
N ILE A 25 19.99 1.40 14.32
CA ILE A 25 19.64 2.62 13.59
C ILE A 25 20.82 3.60 13.53
N ASP A 26 21.54 3.79 14.63
CA ASP A 26 22.72 4.66 14.64
C ASP A 26 23.81 4.13 13.71
N ALA A 27 24.05 2.82 13.72
CA ALA A 27 24.97 2.20 12.77
C ALA A 27 24.50 2.39 11.32
N PHE A 28 23.21 2.17 11.04
CA PHE A 28 22.61 2.33 9.72
C PHE A 28 22.77 3.76 9.18
N ASN A 29 22.53 4.77 10.01
CA ASN A 29 22.64 6.17 9.63
C ASN A 29 24.09 6.63 9.39
N ASN A 30 25.06 6.00 10.06
CA ASN A 30 26.48 6.33 9.96
C ASN A 30 27.20 5.55 8.85
N LEU A 31 26.55 4.55 8.23
CA LEU A 31 27.17 3.72 7.21
C LEU A 31 27.15 4.41 5.85
N ASN A 32 28.33 4.48 5.20
CA ASN A 32 28.50 5.03 3.86
C ASN A 32 28.51 3.97 2.75
N ASP A 33 28.45 2.69 3.11
CA ASP A 33 28.57 1.55 2.20
C ASP A 33 27.22 0.84 2.01
N GLU A 34 26.78 0.68 0.76
CA GLU A 34 25.49 0.04 0.43
C GLU A 34 25.48 -1.46 0.74
N GLU A 35 26.60 -2.20 0.58
CA GLU A 35 26.63 -3.64 0.85
C GLU A 35 26.41 -3.94 2.34
N ASN A 36 27.02 -3.15 3.22
CA ASN A 36 26.84 -3.30 4.66
C ASN A 36 25.46 -2.77 5.13
N ARG A 37 24.84 -1.86 4.39
CA ARG A 37 23.49 -1.38 4.69
C ARG A 37 22.42 -2.47 4.52
N ASP A 38 22.62 -3.36 3.55
CA ASP A 38 21.72 -4.50 3.34
C ASP A 38 21.67 -5.46 4.53
N TYR A 39 22.82 -5.68 5.17
CA TYR A 39 22.87 -6.46 6.42
C TYR A 39 22.12 -5.76 7.56
N LEU A 40 22.32 -4.44 7.71
CA LEU A 40 21.64 -3.68 8.77
C LEU A 40 20.12 -3.62 8.58
N ILE A 41 19.61 -3.67 7.35
CA ILE A 41 18.17 -3.80 7.11
C ILE A 41 17.66 -5.10 7.76
N ASP A 42 18.35 -6.21 7.56
CA ASP A 42 17.94 -7.50 8.15
C ASP A 42 18.04 -7.48 9.68
N GLU A 43 19.09 -6.86 10.26
CA GLU A 43 19.22 -6.69 11.71
C GLU A 43 18.10 -5.81 12.28
N ILE A 44 17.81 -4.67 11.65
CA ILE A 44 16.73 -3.75 12.08
C ILE A 44 15.37 -4.44 12.04
N MET A 45 15.10 -5.26 11.01
CA MET A 45 13.85 -6.02 10.91
C MET A 45 13.62 -6.98 12.08
N ASN A 46 14.67 -7.43 12.77
CA ASN A 46 14.55 -8.31 13.95
C ASN A 46 14.06 -7.60 15.21
N PHE A 47 14.03 -6.26 15.22
CA PHE A 47 13.60 -5.49 16.38
C PHE A 47 12.14 -5.02 16.23
N HIS A 48 11.43 -4.99 17.36
CA HIS A 48 10.12 -4.35 17.40
C HIS A 48 10.24 -2.86 17.01
N GLY A 49 9.44 -2.41 16.06
CA GLY A 49 9.51 -1.06 15.50
C GLY A 49 10.56 -0.87 14.40
N GLY A 50 11.34 -1.91 14.06
CA GLY A 50 12.32 -1.85 12.98
C GLY A 50 11.67 -1.66 11.62
N SER A 51 10.57 -2.36 11.34
CA SER A 51 9.78 -2.20 10.11
C SER A 51 9.21 -0.78 9.98
N ASP A 52 8.78 -0.18 11.09
CA ASP A 52 8.33 1.23 11.13
C ASP A 52 9.41 2.21 10.69
N PHE A 53 10.61 2.07 11.25
CA PHE A 53 11.77 2.89 10.88
C PHE A 53 12.11 2.73 9.39
N LEU A 54 12.11 1.50 8.87
CA LEU A 54 12.47 1.22 7.49
C LEU A 54 11.45 1.77 6.50
N ILE A 55 10.14 1.77 6.82
CA ILE A 55 9.13 2.45 6.01
C ILE A 55 9.34 3.97 6.03
N GLU A 56 9.66 4.56 7.17
CA GLU A 56 9.99 5.99 7.26
C GLU A 56 11.25 6.34 6.45
N TYR A 57 12.23 5.45 6.42
CA TYR A 57 13.42 5.59 5.58
C TYR A 57 13.07 5.58 4.09
N ILE A 58 12.17 4.68 3.64
CA ILE A 58 11.63 4.72 2.26
C ILE A 58 10.88 6.05 2.02
N ALA A 59 9.99 6.44 2.93
CA ALA A 59 9.17 7.64 2.81
C ALA A 59 10.00 8.93 2.70
N SER A 60 11.17 8.97 3.34
CA SER A 60 12.10 10.11 3.29
C SER A 60 12.75 10.32 1.92
N GLY A 61 12.66 9.34 1.01
CA GLY A 61 13.34 9.35 -0.29
C GLY A 61 14.85 9.08 -0.20
N ALA A 62 15.37 8.72 0.98
CA ALA A 62 16.80 8.43 1.17
C ALA A 62 17.18 7.00 0.76
N ALA A 63 16.21 6.10 0.64
CA ALA A 63 16.43 4.73 0.24
C ALA A 63 16.79 4.63 -1.24
N SER A 64 17.89 3.92 -1.57
CA SER A 64 18.13 3.51 -2.96
C SER A 64 17.03 2.54 -3.42
N THR A 65 16.84 2.40 -4.73
CA THR A 65 15.86 1.45 -5.29
C THR A 65 16.09 0.02 -4.76
N ASN A 66 17.35 -0.41 -4.64
CA ASN A 66 17.70 -1.73 -4.14
C ASN A 66 17.32 -1.87 -2.66
N ALA A 67 17.66 -0.89 -1.82
CA ALA A 67 17.31 -0.89 -0.40
C ALA A 67 15.78 -0.88 -0.21
N ALA A 68 15.06 -0.02 -0.93
CA ALA A 68 13.61 0.07 -0.87
C ALA A 68 12.93 -1.25 -1.29
N THR A 69 13.41 -1.90 -2.35
CA THR A 69 12.91 -3.21 -2.79
C THR A 69 13.18 -4.30 -1.76
N LYS A 70 14.39 -4.31 -1.14
CA LYS A 70 14.72 -5.27 -0.10
C LYS A 70 13.83 -5.10 1.14
N ILE A 71 13.67 -3.85 1.60
CA ILE A 71 12.79 -3.53 2.74
C ILE A 71 11.35 -3.97 2.43
N ALA A 72 10.83 -3.61 1.26
CA ALA A 72 9.48 -4.00 0.86
C ALA A 72 9.30 -5.53 0.87
N SER A 73 10.25 -6.28 0.30
CA SER A 73 10.21 -7.74 0.31
C SER A 73 10.25 -8.33 1.72
N ALA A 74 11.05 -7.75 2.63
CA ALA A 74 11.12 -8.20 4.01
C ALA A 74 9.79 -7.94 4.74
N ILE A 75 9.21 -6.76 4.56
CA ILE A 75 7.93 -6.38 5.18
C ILE A 75 6.78 -7.20 4.61
N SER A 76 6.71 -7.42 3.28
CA SER A 76 5.69 -8.28 2.65
C SER A 76 5.73 -9.74 3.13
N SER A 77 6.82 -10.16 3.77
CA SER A 77 6.97 -11.50 4.36
C SER A 77 6.46 -11.59 5.80
N MET A 78 6.06 -10.47 6.41
CA MET A 78 5.52 -10.43 7.77
C MET A 78 4.06 -10.88 7.80
N GLU A 79 3.59 -11.28 8.98
CA GLU A 79 2.15 -11.38 9.22
C GLU A 79 1.52 -9.98 9.23
N ALA A 80 0.31 -9.84 8.69
CA ALA A 80 -0.32 -8.54 8.49
C ALA A 80 -0.58 -7.75 9.80
N ASP A 81 -0.78 -8.44 10.92
CA ASP A 81 -0.97 -7.84 12.24
C ASP A 81 0.34 -7.33 12.88
N GLU A 82 1.48 -7.77 12.37
CA GLU A 82 2.81 -7.31 12.78
C GLU A 82 3.39 -6.25 11.82
N ALA A 83 2.85 -6.17 10.61
CA ALA A 83 3.33 -5.27 9.57
C ALA A 83 2.85 -3.82 9.80
N PRO A 84 3.65 -2.79 9.42
CA PRO A 84 3.28 -1.40 9.58
C PRO A 84 2.28 -0.92 8.51
N ILE A 85 1.10 -1.58 8.39
CA ILE A 85 0.13 -1.35 7.31
C ILE A 85 -0.29 0.13 7.21
N GLU A 86 -0.51 0.80 8.34
CA GLU A 86 -0.90 2.22 8.35
C GLU A 86 0.19 3.11 7.74
N LYS A 87 1.46 2.84 8.03
CA LYS A 87 2.58 3.58 7.45
C LYS A 87 2.78 3.25 5.97
N ILE A 88 2.52 2.00 5.54
CA ILE A 88 2.54 1.64 4.12
C ILE A 88 1.45 2.42 3.36
N MET A 89 0.25 2.57 3.93
CA MET A 89 -0.81 3.41 3.34
C MET A 89 -0.39 4.88 3.21
N GLU A 90 0.36 5.43 4.17
CA GLU A 90 0.87 6.81 4.06
C GLU A 90 1.86 6.98 2.88
N LEU A 91 2.58 5.93 2.46
CA LEU A 91 3.44 6.00 1.26
C LEU A 91 2.64 6.35 -0.01
N LEU A 92 1.36 5.97 -0.07
CA LEU A 92 0.50 6.20 -1.22
C LEU A 92 0.17 7.69 -1.43
N LYS A 93 0.35 8.51 -0.39
CA LYS A 93 0.14 9.97 -0.42
C LYS A 93 1.35 10.75 -0.94
N LEU A 94 2.51 10.10 -1.09
CA LEU A 94 3.73 10.76 -1.54
C LEU A 94 3.68 11.07 -3.05
N GLU A 95 4.37 12.14 -3.46
CA GLU A 95 4.43 12.53 -4.88
C GLU A 95 5.25 11.56 -5.74
N ASP A 96 6.17 10.81 -5.13
CA ASP A 96 7.02 9.84 -5.84
C ASP A 96 6.22 8.60 -6.29
N ALA A 97 6.07 8.46 -7.60
CA ALA A 97 5.30 7.36 -8.19
C ALA A 97 5.92 5.97 -7.91
N TYR A 98 7.25 5.88 -7.80
CA TYR A 98 7.92 4.63 -7.47
C TYR A 98 7.57 4.18 -6.05
N ILE A 99 7.62 5.10 -5.08
CA ILE A 99 7.29 4.82 -3.68
C ILE A 99 5.82 4.45 -3.54
N ARG A 100 4.90 5.16 -4.22
CA ARG A 100 3.47 4.79 -4.23
C ARG A 100 3.25 3.37 -4.77
N ASN A 101 3.84 3.04 -5.92
CA ASN A 101 3.71 1.71 -6.50
C ASN A 101 4.31 0.62 -5.61
N LEU A 102 5.39 0.92 -4.91
CA LEU A 102 5.99 0.01 -3.92
C LEU A 102 5.02 -0.24 -2.76
N GLY A 103 4.39 0.81 -2.23
CA GLY A 103 3.35 0.70 -1.21
C GLY A 103 2.16 -0.16 -1.66
N ILE A 104 1.63 0.07 -2.86
CA ILE A 104 0.55 -0.74 -3.46
C ILE A 104 0.98 -2.22 -3.57
N SER A 105 2.22 -2.47 -4.03
CA SER A 105 2.73 -3.84 -4.14
C SER A 105 2.78 -4.54 -2.79
N MET A 106 3.30 -3.87 -1.75
CA MET A 106 3.33 -4.44 -0.39
C MET A 106 1.93 -4.76 0.12
N LEU A 107 0.97 -3.84 -0.05
CA LEU A 107 -0.42 -4.07 0.39
C LEU A 107 -1.07 -5.24 -0.34
N ARG A 108 -0.80 -5.39 -1.64
CA ARG A 108 -1.28 -6.53 -2.44
C ARG A 108 -0.72 -7.86 -1.95
N ASP A 109 0.57 -7.89 -1.56
CA ASP A 109 1.21 -9.11 -1.07
C ASP A 109 0.55 -9.64 0.21
N PHE A 110 -0.01 -8.77 1.06
CA PHE A 110 -0.81 -9.17 2.23
C PHE A 110 -2.19 -9.74 1.87
N GLY A 111 -2.69 -9.47 0.67
CA GLY A 111 -3.97 -10.00 0.18
C GLY A 111 -5.12 -9.74 1.14
N GLY A 112 -5.97 -10.74 1.36
CA GLY A 112 -7.15 -10.63 2.22
C GLY A 112 -6.86 -10.33 3.71
N SER A 113 -5.62 -10.51 4.17
CA SER A 113 -5.25 -10.27 5.57
C SER A 113 -5.35 -8.79 5.98
N ILE A 114 -5.28 -7.85 5.03
CA ILE A 114 -5.40 -6.41 5.32
C ILE A 114 -6.84 -5.88 5.29
N LYS A 115 -7.85 -6.75 5.12
CA LYS A 115 -9.26 -6.34 5.03
C LYS A 115 -9.69 -5.38 6.13
N TYR A 116 -9.31 -5.66 7.39
CA TYR A 116 -9.65 -4.80 8.52
C TYR A 116 -9.11 -3.37 8.36
N TYR A 117 -7.88 -3.26 7.88
CA TYR A 117 -7.24 -1.96 7.63
C TYR A 117 -7.91 -1.21 6.48
N ILE A 118 -8.24 -1.91 5.39
CA ILE A 118 -8.94 -1.30 4.25
C ILE A 118 -10.30 -0.73 4.69
N VAL A 119 -11.11 -1.47 5.45
CA VAL A 119 -12.37 -0.95 6.00
C VAL A 119 -12.12 0.30 6.85
N LYS A 120 -11.12 0.29 7.75
CA LYS A 120 -10.75 1.45 8.57
C LYS A 120 -10.41 2.68 7.73
N PHE A 121 -9.69 2.51 6.61
CA PHE A 121 -9.35 3.61 5.72
C PHE A 121 -10.54 4.10 4.90
N LEU A 122 -11.43 3.22 4.45
CA LEU A 122 -12.65 3.60 3.71
C LEU A 122 -13.58 4.49 4.52
N ILE A 123 -13.67 4.27 5.85
CA ILE A 123 -14.53 5.05 6.75
C ILE A 123 -13.80 6.21 7.45
N GLY A 124 -12.50 6.37 7.19
CA GLY A 124 -11.68 7.42 7.81
C GLY A 124 -11.97 8.81 7.27
N ASP A 125 -11.60 9.85 8.04
CA ASP A 125 -11.81 11.26 7.65
C ASP A 125 -10.89 11.72 6.50
N ASP A 126 -9.75 11.06 6.30
CA ASP A 126 -8.78 11.43 5.26
C ASP A 126 -9.27 10.99 3.88
N ARG A 127 -9.65 11.98 3.06
CA ARG A 127 -10.13 11.78 1.69
C ARG A 127 -9.16 10.98 0.83
N ASP A 128 -7.88 11.30 0.89
CA ASP A 128 -6.88 10.70 0.03
C ASP A 128 -6.64 9.24 0.41
N LEU A 129 -6.68 8.92 1.71
CA LEU A 129 -6.63 7.53 2.18
C LEU A 129 -7.88 6.74 1.76
N ARG A 130 -9.08 7.35 1.73
CA ARG A 130 -10.27 6.67 1.17
C ARG A 130 -10.08 6.32 -0.30
N ILE A 131 -9.59 7.25 -1.12
CA ILE A 131 -9.29 7.01 -2.53
C ILE A 131 -8.26 5.88 -2.69
N PHE A 132 -7.18 5.89 -1.90
CA PHE A 132 -6.17 4.84 -1.97
C PHE A 132 -6.70 3.49 -1.50
N ALA A 133 -7.55 3.46 -0.47
CA ALA A 133 -8.20 2.23 -0.04
C ALA A 133 -9.08 1.62 -1.14
N ILE A 134 -9.83 2.46 -1.89
CA ILE A 134 -10.61 2.01 -3.06
C ILE A 134 -9.67 1.44 -4.13
N ASN A 135 -8.55 2.11 -4.44
CA ASN A 135 -7.60 1.60 -5.43
C ASN A 135 -6.99 0.25 -4.99
N VAL A 136 -6.68 0.08 -3.71
CA VAL A 136 -6.20 -1.21 -3.17
C VAL A 136 -7.28 -2.29 -3.30
N LEU A 137 -8.57 -1.96 -3.10
CA LEU A 137 -9.67 -2.91 -3.33
C LEU A 137 -9.71 -3.43 -4.77
N GLY A 138 -9.35 -2.60 -5.75
CA GLY A 138 -9.26 -3.02 -7.14
C GLY A 138 -8.05 -3.92 -7.44
N ASP A 139 -6.96 -3.77 -6.70
CA ASP A 139 -5.75 -4.56 -6.86
C ASP A 139 -5.74 -5.87 -6.03
N VAL A 140 -6.52 -5.90 -4.94
CA VAL A 140 -6.66 -7.06 -4.04
C VAL A 140 -8.08 -7.61 -4.19
N ASP A 141 -8.18 -8.86 -4.66
CA ASP A 141 -9.48 -9.51 -4.88
C ASP A 141 -10.10 -9.95 -3.55
N PHE A 142 -10.85 -9.05 -2.92
CA PHE A 142 -11.69 -9.38 -1.76
C PHE A 142 -13.09 -9.79 -2.22
N ALA A 143 -13.60 -10.91 -1.72
CA ALA A 143 -14.95 -11.34 -2.04
C ALA A 143 -16.02 -10.29 -1.66
N GLU A 144 -15.74 -9.43 -0.67
CA GLU A 144 -16.65 -8.41 -0.17
C GLU A 144 -16.37 -7.00 -0.72
N SER A 145 -15.49 -6.84 -1.72
CA SER A 145 -15.16 -5.52 -2.29
C SER A 145 -16.39 -4.76 -2.76
N ARG A 146 -17.33 -5.45 -3.44
CA ARG A 146 -18.60 -4.86 -3.87
C ARG A 146 -19.40 -4.29 -2.69
N ASP A 147 -19.59 -5.10 -1.64
CA ASP A 147 -20.38 -4.68 -0.47
C ASP A 147 -19.74 -3.48 0.24
N MET A 148 -18.41 -3.45 0.34
CA MET A 148 -17.67 -2.32 0.93
C MET A 148 -17.86 -1.04 0.12
N LEU A 149 -17.84 -1.11 -1.23
CA LEU A 149 -18.07 0.05 -2.08
C LEU A 149 -19.52 0.52 -2.06
N VAL A 150 -20.48 -0.39 -1.98
CA VAL A 150 -21.90 -0.05 -1.81
C VAL A 150 -22.10 0.72 -0.50
N GLU A 151 -21.59 0.20 0.63
CA GLU A 151 -21.67 0.85 1.94
C GLU A 151 -21.03 2.24 1.92
N LEU A 152 -19.86 2.38 1.29
CA LEU A 152 -19.20 3.67 1.12
C LEU A 152 -20.08 4.64 0.33
N LEU A 153 -20.61 4.22 -0.83
CA LEU A 153 -21.38 5.06 -1.74
C LEU A 153 -22.71 5.50 -1.16
N GLU A 154 -23.31 4.75 -0.23
CA GLU A 154 -24.55 5.15 0.44
C GLU A 154 -24.41 6.50 1.17
N SER A 155 -23.24 6.81 1.72
CA SER A 155 -23.01 7.98 2.58
C SER A 155 -21.93 8.95 2.11
N GLU A 156 -21.10 8.60 1.12
CA GLU A 156 -19.96 9.43 0.68
C GLU A 156 -20.42 10.78 0.12
N GLN A 157 -19.75 11.86 0.56
CA GLN A 157 -20.04 13.25 0.18
C GLN A 157 -18.92 13.87 -0.66
N ASP A 158 -17.72 13.28 -0.68
CA ASP A 158 -16.64 13.74 -1.55
C ASP A 158 -16.81 13.16 -2.95
N ILE A 159 -16.91 14.03 -3.93
CA ILE A 159 -17.16 13.65 -5.32
C ILE A 159 -16.03 12.79 -5.91
N ASN A 160 -14.77 13.03 -5.52
CA ASN A 160 -13.64 12.29 -6.06
C ASN A 160 -13.60 10.88 -5.47
N VAL A 161 -13.87 10.73 -4.18
CA VAL A 161 -13.99 9.42 -3.52
C VAL A 161 -15.13 8.63 -4.15
N ALA A 162 -16.31 9.25 -4.28
CA ALA A 162 -17.48 8.60 -4.87
C ALA A 162 -17.22 8.16 -6.32
N MET A 163 -16.62 9.00 -7.16
CA MET A 163 -16.37 8.63 -8.55
C MET A 163 -15.27 7.59 -8.69
N THR A 164 -14.27 7.57 -7.82
CA THR A 164 -13.30 6.47 -7.78
C THR A 164 -13.99 5.14 -7.46
N ALA A 165 -14.93 5.14 -6.52
CA ALA A 165 -15.71 3.93 -6.20
C ALA A 165 -16.65 3.53 -7.35
N VAL A 166 -17.27 4.51 -8.04
CA VAL A 166 -18.13 4.27 -9.21
C VAL A 166 -17.37 3.58 -10.35
N ASP A 167 -16.11 3.98 -10.58
CA ASP A 167 -15.28 3.35 -11.62
C ASP A 167 -15.11 1.84 -11.33
N TYR A 168 -14.82 1.46 -10.09
CA TYR A 168 -14.73 0.05 -9.71
C TYR A 168 -16.07 -0.68 -9.71
N MET A 169 -17.14 0.00 -9.31
CA MET A 169 -18.49 -0.58 -9.40
C MET A 169 -18.90 -0.90 -10.84
N GLY A 170 -18.33 -0.21 -11.83
CA GLY A 170 -18.50 -0.58 -13.23
C GLY A 170 -17.96 -1.97 -13.57
N GLU A 171 -16.92 -2.42 -12.86
CA GLU A 171 -16.26 -3.72 -13.09
C GLU A 171 -16.88 -4.86 -12.26
N ILE A 172 -17.25 -4.58 -11.00
CA ILE A 172 -17.67 -5.60 -10.03
C ILE A 172 -19.14 -5.48 -9.58
N GLY A 173 -19.82 -4.41 -9.98
CA GLY A 173 -21.21 -4.15 -9.59
C GLY A 173 -22.20 -5.07 -10.30
N GLU A 174 -23.39 -5.17 -9.73
CA GLU A 174 -24.50 -5.95 -10.25
C GLU A 174 -25.68 -5.06 -10.62
N GLU A 175 -26.66 -5.57 -11.38
CA GLU A 175 -27.84 -4.79 -11.78
C GLU A 175 -28.60 -4.17 -10.60
N GLU A 176 -28.58 -4.80 -9.44
CA GLU A 176 -29.21 -4.29 -8.21
C GLU A 176 -28.56 -3.03 -7.65
N ASP A 177 -27.31 -2.72 -8.02
CA ASP A 177 -26.58 -1.52 -7.57
C ASP A 177 -26.90 -0.29 -8.42
N ILE A 178 -27.47 -0.48 -9.62
CA ILE A 178 -27.79 0.61 -10.56
C ILE A 178 -28.60 1.74 -9.89
N PRO A 179 -29.65 1.47 -9.09
CA PRO A 179 -30.39 2.55 -8.44
C PRO A 179 -29.54 3.41 -7.51
N LEU A 180 -28.57 2.82 -6.79
CA LEU A 180 -27.64 3.56 -5.94
C LEU A 180 -26.72 4.45 -6.81
N LEU A 181 -26.12 3.89 -7.86
CA LEU A 181 -25.27 4.65 -8.77
C LEU A 181 -26.03 5.81 -9.43
N GLU A 182 -27.23 5.59 -9.93
CA GLU A 182 -28.06 6.66 -10.52
C GLU A 182 -28.40 7.76 -9.48
N SER A 183 -28.58 7.42 -8.20
CA SER A 183 -28.85 8.40 -7.15
C SER A 183 -27.70 9.40 -6.92
N LEU A 184 -26.46 9.02 -7.26
CA LEU A 184 -25.30 9.90 -7.17
C LEU A 184 -25.38 11.09 -8.09
N LYS A 185 -26.05 10.98 -9.24
CA LYS A 185 -26.29 12.10 -10.16
C LYS A 185 -27.10 13.22 -9.47
N GLU A 186 -28.07 12.86 -8.65
CA GLU A 186 -28.84 13.83 -7.86
C GLU A 186 -28.05 14.39 -6.69
N ARG A 187 -27.27 13.53 -5.99
CA ARG A 187 -26.44 13.92 -4.84
C ARG A 187 -25.36 14.92 -5.23
N PHE A 188 -24.72 14.74 -6.37
CA PHE A 188 -23.65 15.60 -6.91
C PHE A 188 -24.17 16.47 -8.09
N ASN A 189 -25.36 16.98 -7.98
CA ASN A 189 -26.08 17.70 -9.02
C ASN A 189 -25.25 18.82 -9.67
N GLY A 190 -25.23 18.81 -11.01
CA GLY A 190 -24.60 19.83 -11.84
C GLY A 190 -23.19 19.50 -12.33
N GLU A 191 -22.66 18.37 -11.96
CA GLU A 191 -21.33 17.93 -12.39
C GLU A 191 -21.44 16.96 -13.59
N ILE A 192 -21.15 17.44 -14.80
CA ILE A 192 -21.18 16.64 -16.04
C ILE A 192 -20.30 15.39 -15.93
N TYR A 193 -19.20 15.50 -15.19
CA TYR A 193 -18.30 14.38 -14.92
C TYR A 193 -18.98 13.22 -14.18
N VAL A 194 -19.88 13.53 -13.22
CA VAL A 194 -20.62 12.49 -12.46
C VAL A 194 -21.59 11.75 -13.38
N GLU A 195 -22.33 12.48 -14.23
CA GLU A 195 -23.24 11.85 -15.19
C GLU A 195 -22.48 10.88 -16.10
N PHE A 196 -21.33 11.31 -16.63
CA PHE A 196 -20.49 10.48 -17.50
C PHE A 196 -19.95 9.23 -16.79
N ALA A 197 -19.42 9.37 -15.56
CA ALA A 197 -18.87 8.26 -14.79
C ALA A 197 -19.96 7.23 -14.44
N VAL A 198 -21.12 7.70 -13.94
CA VAL A 198 -22.24 6.82 -13.60
C VAL A 198 -22.81 6.12 -14.83
N ASP A 199 -23.02 6.84 -15.94
CA ASP A 199 -23.50 6.23 -17.19
C ASP A 199 -22.53 5.17 -17.71
N GLY A 200 -21.22 5.42 -17.61
CA GLY A 200 -20.17 4.47 -17.96
C GLY A 200 -20.25 3.20 -17.12
N ALA A 201 -20.29 3.33 -15.78
CA ALA A 201 -20.40 2.20 -14.87
C ALA A 201 -21.70 1.38 -15.10
N VAL A 202 -22.83 2.06 -15.22
CA VAL A 202 -24.12 1.41 -15.52
C VAL A 202 -24.10 0.68 -16.86
N SER A 203 -23.42 1.22 -17.86
CA SER A 203 -23.27 0.54 -19.16
C SER A 203 -22.43 -0.73 -19.04
N LEU A 204 -21.35 -0.71 -18.25
CA LEU A 204 -20.52 -1.89 -18.01
C LEU A 204 -21.28 -2.98 -17.25
N ILE A 205 -22.06 -2.61 -16.24
CA ILE A 205 -22.88 -3.55 -15.47
C ILE A 205 -23.94 -4.24 -16.33
N LYS A 206 -24.51 -3.53 -17.32
CA LYS A 206 -25.57 -4.07 -18.20
C LYS A 206 -25.02 -4.93 -19.35
N GLY A 207 -23.73 -4.83 -19.67
CA GLY A 207 -23.05 -5.58 -20.75
C GLY A 207 -23.24 -4.96 -22.11
#